data_90fb60db4f9da974d99b4b4ea61a4904
#
_entry.id   90fb60db4f9da974d99b4b4ea61a4904
#
_cell.length_a   1.000
_cell.length_b   1.000
_cell.length_c   1.000
_cell.angle_alpha   90.00
_cell.angle_beta   90.00
_cell.angle_gamma   90.00
#
_symmetry.space_group_name_H-M   'P 1'
#
loop_
_entity.id
_entity.type
_entity.pdbx_description
1 polymer ?
#
loop_
_entity_poly.entity_id
_entity_poly.type
_entity_poly.pdbx_seq_one_letter_code
_entity_poly.pdbx_strand_id
1 'polypeptide(L)'
;MFNETVVDLCSAPGGKTFTCAEIMNDRGRIYSFDLYDGKVSVITNTAKRLGLTIITAAENDATKFNPDIPKADRVICDVPCSGLGVIRRKPEIKYKPMKQLETLPDTQRKIINNAAEYVKPGGTLVYSTCTVSRTENDDIVDEFLKEHSDFVPVVVPLNIKGLEDSYKRTMLPCDVNGDGFFTATLRKVK
;
A
#
# COMPACT_ATOMS: atom_id res chain seq x y z
N MET A 1 -1.39 16.91 5.83
CA MET A 1 -2.31 15.75 6.00
C MET A 1 -3.56 16.03 6.85
N PHE A 2 -3.73 17.21 7.44
CA PHE A 2 -4.96 17.51 8.18
C PHE A 2 -6.17 17.62 7.24
N ASN A 3 -7.30 16.98 7.59
CA ASN A 3 -8.56 16.97 6.84
C ASN A 3 -8.51 16.30 5.45
N GLU A 4 -7.49 15.50 5.14
CA GLU A 4 -7.45 14.70 3.90
C GLU A 4 -8.38 13.49 3.99
N THR A 5 -8.75 12.98 2.81
CA THR A 5 -9.36 11.66 2.65
C THR A 5 -8.27 10.68 2.24
N VAL A 6 -8.12 9.60 2.99
CA VAL A 6 -7.18 8.49 2.69
C VAL A 6 -7.98 7.23 2.41
N VAL A 7 -7.57 6.47 1.39
CA VAL A 7 -8.08 5.13 1.09
C VAL A 7 -6.93 4.14 1.20
N ASP A 8 -7.09 3.10 2.01
CA ASP A 8 -6.14 1.98 2.17
C ASP A 8 -6.82 0.70 1.68
N LEU A 9 -6.40 0.18 0.52
CA LEU A 9 -7.12 -0.87 -0.20
C LEU A 9 -6.78 -2.30 0.26
N CYS A 10 -5.66 -2.50 0.97
CA CYS A 10 -5.20 -3.81 1.45
C CYS A 10 -4.66 -3.66 2.88
N SER A 11 -5.52 -3.17 3.77
CA SER A 11 -5.07 -2.51 5.00
C SER A 11 -4.69 -3.45 6.14
N ALA A 12 -5.23 -4.67 6.18
CA ALA A 12 -5.01 -5.53 7.35
C ALA A 12 -3.54 -5.95 7.55
N PRO A 13 -3.07 -5.90 8.78
CA PRO A 13 -3.78 -5.75 10.07
C PRO A 13 -4.04 -4.30 10.50
N GLY A 14 -3.78 -3.29 9.66
CA GLY A 14 -4.13 -1.89 9.91
C GLY A 14 -2.96 -0.98 10.29
N GLY A 15 -1.72 -1.47 10.30
CA GLY A 15 -0.57 -0.68 10.73
C GLY A 15 -0.40 0.66 9.99
N LYS A 16 -0.52 0.67 8.66
CA LYS A 16 -0.42 1.89 7.86
C LYS A 16 -1.61 2.82 8.07
N THR A 17 -2.82 2.24 8.11
CA THR A 17 -4.07 2.95 8.44
C THR A 17 -3.97 3.69 9.77
N PHE A 18 -3.52 3.03 10.86
CA PHE A 18 -3.42 3.64 12.18
C PHE A 18 -2.35 4.72 12.22
N THR A 19 -1.18 4.47 11.62
CA THR A 19 -0.12 5.48 11.51
C THR A 19 -0.61 6.73 10.75
N CYS A 20 -1.38 6.57 9.67
CA CYS A 20 -2.00 7.70 8.97
C CYS A 20 -2.96 8.47 9.88
N ALA A 21 -3.82 7.79 10.65
CA ALA A 21 -4.76 8.43 11.56
C ALA A 21 -4.04 9.24 12.65
N GLU A 22 -2.95 8.69 13.22
CA GLU A 22 -2.10 9.39 14.20
C GLU A 22 -1.44 10.63 13.59
N ILE A 23 -0.82 10.52 12.40
CA ILE A 23 -0.20 11.65 11.69
C ILE A 23 -1.24 12.73 11.34
N MET A 24 -2.47 12.33 11.06
CA MET A 24 -3.60 13.23 10.81
C MET A 24 -4.17 13.84 12.10
N ASN A 25 -3.67 13.46 13.28
CA ASN A 25 -4.23 13.84 14.58
C ASN A 25 -5.74 13.55 14.69
N ASP A 26 -6.15 12.40 14.20
CA ASP A 26 -7.55 11.95 14.13
C ASP A 26 -8.50 12.98 13.48
N ARG A 27 -8.03 13.63 12.37
CA ARG A 27 -8.78 14.63 11.61
C ARG A 27 -8.80 14.28 10.13
N GLY A 28 -9.98 14.31 9.52
CA GLY A 28 -10.18 13.88 8.13
C GLY A 28 -10.96 12.59 8.06
N ARG A 29 -10.68 11.74 7.07
CA ARG A 29 -11.36 10.43 6.90
C ARG A 29 -10.38 9.40 6.36
N ILE A 30 -10.42 8.17 6.90
CA ILE A 30 -9.69 7.03 6.37
C ILE A 30 -10.66 5.90 6.09
N TYR A 31 -10.69 5.46 4.83
CA TYR A 31 -11.44 4.28 4.40
C TYR A 31 -10.44 3.14 4.25
N SER A 32 -10.64 2.10 5.05
CA SER A 32 -9.69 0.99 5.23
C SER A 32 -10.33 -0.30 4.77
N PHE A 33 -9.79 -0.94 3.75
CA PHE A 33 -10.39 -2.12 3.13
C PHE A 33 -9.50 -3.35 3.23
N ASP A 34 -10.10 -4.50 3.32
CA ASP A 34 -9.45 -5.80 3.12
C ASP A 34 -10.44 -6.78 2.51
N LEU A 35 -9.93 -7.84 1.89
CA LEU A 35 -10.73 -8.86 1.19
C LEU A 35 -11.57 -9.73 2.16
N TYR A 36 -11.21 -9.82 3.42
CA TYR A 36 -11.80 -10.76 4.38
C TYR A 36 -12.41 -10.04 5.57
N ASP A 37 -13.69 -10.31 5.87
CA ASP A 37 -14.44 -9.72 7.00
C ASP A 37 -13.72 -9.89 8.35
N GLY A 38 -13.15 -11.07 8.61
CA GLY A 38 -12.36 -11.31 9.83
C GLY A 38 -11.19 -10.36 10.01
N LYS A 39 -10.56 -9.90 8.91
CA LYS A 39 -9.49 -8.91 8.95
C LYS A 39 -10.02 -7.50 9.15
N VAL A 40 -11.17 -7.17 8.55
CA VAL A 40 -11.89 -5.90 8.77
C VAL A 40 -12.26 -5.73 10.24
N SER A 41 -12.74 -6.80 10.87
CA SER A 41 -13.04 -6.83 12.31
C SER A 41 -11.81 -6.53 13.18
N VAL A 42 -10.61 -7.02 12.80
CA VAL A 42 -9.35 -6.71 13.50
C VAL A 42 -9.03 -5.21 13.42
N ILE A 43 -9.18 -4.60 12.23
CA ILE A 43 -8.94 -3.16 12.04
C ILE A 43 -9.91 -2.35 12.89
N THR A 44 -11.21 -2.66 12.81
CA THR A 44 -12.26 -1.96 13.56
C THR A 44 -12.03 -2.01 15.08
N ASN A 45 -11.73 -3.19 15.61
CA ASN A 45 -11.50 -3.38 17.04
C ASN A 45 -10.22 -2.66 17.51
N THR A 46 -9.18 -2.69 16.67
CA THR A 46 -7.92 -2.01 16.98
C THR A 46 -8.10 -0.48 16.94
N ALA A 47 -8.81 0.07 15.95
CA ALA A 47 -9.14 1.50 15.88
C ALA A 47 -9.88 1.96 17.15
N LYS A 48 -10.90 1.21 17.58
CA LYS A 48 -11.62 1.48 18.85
C LYS A 48 -10.69 1.46 20.05
N ARG A 49 -9.82 0.46 20.17
CA ARG A 49 -8.85 0.34 21.27
C ARG A 49 -7.86 1.49 21.31
N LEU A 50 -7.47 2.02 20.15
CA LEU A 50 -6.57 3.17 20.02
C LEU A 50 -7.28 4.53 20.14
N GLY A 51 -8.62 4.55 20.21
CA GLY A 51 -9.41 5.79 20.29
C GLY A 51 -9.43 6.56 18.97
N LEU A 52 -9.15 5.91 17.83
CA LEU A 52 -9.13 6.54 16.50
C LEU A 52 -10.57 6.55 15.93
N THR A 53 -11.07 7.75 15.59
CA THR A 53 -12.48 7.95 15.22
C THR A 53 -12.70 8.15 13.72
N ILE A 54 -11.65 8.51 12.97
CA ILE A 54 -11.73 8.83 11.53
C ILE A 54 -11.66 7.61 10.61
N ILE A 55 -11.49 6.39 11.16
CA ILE A 55 -11.31 5.17 10.39
C ILE A 55 -12.66 4.47 10.18
N THR A 56 -13.01 4.23 8.92
CA THR A 56 -14.12 3.36 8.51
C THR A 56 -13.54 2.15 7.81
N ALA A 57 -13.74 0.96 8.36
CA ALA A 57 -13.25 -0.29 7.78
C ALA A 57 -14.39 -1.09 7.16
N ALA A 58 -14.17 -1.67 5.97
CA ALA A 58 -15.15 -2.50 5.26
C ALA A 58 -14.47 -3.57 4.40
N GLU A 59 -15.22 -4.63 4.06
CA GLU A 59 -14.78 -5.63 3.09
C GLU A 59 -14.79 -5.05 1.68
N ASN A 60 -13.72 -5.30 0.91
CA ASN A 60 -13.64 -4.94 -0.50
C ASN A 60 -12.59 -5.78 -1.22
N ASP A 61 -12.92 -6.23 -2.43
CA ASP A 61 -11.97 -6.84 -3.35
C ASP A 61 -11.23 -5.75 -4.14
N ALA A 62 -10.00 -5.45 -3.73
CA ALA A 62 -9.18 -4.40 -4.34
C ALA A 62 -8.86 -4.64 -5.83
N THR A 63 -9.09 -5.84 -6.37
CA THR A 63 -8.94 -6.14 -7.79
C THR A 63 -10.12 -5.69 -8.64
N LYS A 64 -11.22 -5.21 -8.01
CA LYS A 64 -12.45 -4.79 -8.67
C LYS A 64 -12.80 -3.35 -8.31
N PHE A 65 -13.25 -2.59 -9.30
CA PHE A 65 -13.72 -1.23 -9.05
C PHE A 65 -15.01 -1.26 -8.22
N ASN A 66 -15.03 -0.45 -7.17
CA ASN A 66 -16.20 -0.25 -6.32
C ASN A 66 -16.58 1.25 -6.34
N PRO A 67 -17.72 1.61 -6.95
CA PRO A 67 -18.15 3.00 -7.08
C PRO A 67 -18.50 3.68 -5.74
N ASP A 68 -18.71 2.90 -4.69
CA ASP A 68 -19.04 3.42 -3.35
C ASP A 68 -17.79 3.93 -2.61
N ILE A 69 -16.59 3.61 -3.10
CA ILE A 69 -15.34 4.13 -2.52
C ILE A 69 -15.10 5.55 -3.04
N PRO A 70 -14.93 6.55 -2.15
CA PRO A 70 -14.76 7.93 -2.57
C PRO A 70 -13.39 8.17 -3.22
N LYS A 71 -13.31 9.19 -4.07
CA LYS A 71 -12.02 9.74 -4.49
C LYS A 71 -11.27 10.30 -3.29
N ALA A 72 -9.97 10.03 -3.21
CA ALA A 72 -9.12 10.33 -2.06
C ALA A 72 -7.93 11.22 -2.42
N ASP A 73 -7.46 11.95 -1.44
CA ASP A 73 -6.23 12.74 -1.54
C ASP A 73 -4.99 11.84 -1.51
N ARG A 74 -5.11 10.69 -0.82
CA ARG A 74 -4.10 9.62 -0.80
C ARG A 74 -4.74 8.25 -0.91
N VAL A 75 -4.14 7.41 -1.76
CA VAL A 75 -4.51 5.99 -1.89
C VAL A 75 -3.28 5.14 -1.57
N ILE A 76 -3.45 4.17 -0.68
CA ILE A 76 -2.41 3.24 -0.24
C ILE A 76 -2.74 1.85 -0.77
N CYS A 77 -1.77 1.22 -1.40
CA CYS A 77 -1.83 -0.16 -1.87
C CYS A 77 -0.65 -0.95 -1.27
N ASP A 78 -0.81 -1.45 -0.04
CA ASP A 78 0.13 -2.41 0.55
C ASP A 78 -0.29 -3.81 0.12
N VAL A 79 0.06 -4.16 -1.11
CA VAL A 79 -0.54 -5.28 -1.82
C VAL A 79 -0.11 -6.65 -1.27
N PRO A 80 -0.95 -7.69 -1.41
CA PRO A 80 -0.53 -9.06 -1.15
C PRO A 80 0.67 -9.41 -2.03
N CYS A 81 1.71 -9.98 -1.41
CA CYS A 81 2.99 -10.28 -2.08
C CYS A 81 3.60 -11.59 -1.58
N SER A 82 4.69 -12.03 -2.20
CA SER A 82 5.42 -13.24 -1.80
C SER A 82 5.94 -13.18 -0.36
N GLY A 83 6.26 -11.99 0.13
CA GLY A 83 6.79 -11.78 1.48
C GLY A 83 8.28 -12.09 1.61
N LEU A 84 9.02 -12.17 0.51
CA LEU A 84 10.46 -12.55 0.54
C LEU A 84 11.32 -11.61 1.39
N GLY A 85 10.88 -10.35 1.59
CA GLY A 85 11.59 -9.39 2.44
C GLY A 85 11.50 -9.69 3.93
N VAL A 86 10.51 -10.48 4.37
CA VAL A 86 10.27 -10.78 5.80
C VAL A 86 10.62 -12.22 6.18
N ILE A 87 11.35 -12.96 5.33
CA ILE A 87 11.76 -14.36 5.55
C ILE A 87 12.47 -14.53 6.91
N ARG A 88 13.24 -13.54 7.36
CA ARG A 88 13.94 -13.58 8.64
C ARG A 88 12.99 -13.81 9.81
N ARG A 89 11.81 -13.20 9.76
CA ARG A 89 10.77 -13.31 10.81
C ARG A 89 9.73 -14.39 10.53
N LYS A 90 9.57 -14.76 9.25
CA LYS A 90 8.58 -15.73 8.75
C LYS A 90 9.25 -16.75 7.86
N PRO A 91 10.08 -17.67 8.42
CA PRO A 91 10.86 -18.63 7.63
C PRO A 91 10.00 -19.60 6.83
N GLU A 92 8.75 -19.80 7.21
CA GLU A 92 7.76 -20.60 6.49
C GLU A 92 7.48 -20.10 5.07
N ILE A 93 7.80 -18.85 4.76
CA ILE A 93 7.68 -18.29 3.41
C ILE A 93 8.51 -19.06 2.38
N LYS A 94 9.65 -19.64 2.80
CA LYS A 94 10.51 -20.46 1.94
C LYS A 94 9.82 -21.71 1.37
N TYR A 95 8.75 -22.15 2.00
CA TYR A 95 8.02 -23.36 1.65
C TYR A 95 6.72 -23.08 0.90
N LYS A 96 6.43 -21.81 0.57
CA LYS A 96 5.26 -21.46 -0.24
C LYS A 96 5.36 -22.10 -1.64
N PRO A 97 4.27 -22.71 -2.15
CA PRO A 97 4.25 -23.25 -3.50
C PRO A 97 4.55 -22.17 -4.54
N MET A 98 5.51 -22.42 -5.45
CA MET A 98 5.87 -21.48 -6.53
C MET A 98 4.66 -21.02 -7.33
N LYS A 99 3.73 -21.93 -7.65
CA LYS A 99 2.48 -21.60 -8.38
C LYS A 99 1.66 -20.48 -7.74
N GLN A 100 1.66 -20.38 -6.41
CA GLN A 100 0.97 -19.27 -5.71
C GLN A 100 1.71 -17.95 -5.89
N LEU A 101 3.02 -17.98 -6.03
CA LEU A 101 3.83 -16.77 -6.20
C LEU A 101 3.74 -16.23 -7.63
N GLU A 102 3.60 -17.10 -8.62
CA GLU A 102 3.50 -16.74 -10.04
C GLU A 102 2.26 -15.91 -10.39
N THR A 103 1.18 -16.03 -9.62
CA THR A 103 -0.07 -15.28 -9.85
C THR A 103 -0.12 -13.92 -9.14
N LEU A 104 0.82 -13.64 -8.24
CA LEU A 104 0.84 -12.39 -7.47
C LEU A 104 1.01 -11.14 -8.34
N PRO A 105 1.94 -11.09 -9.32
CA PRO A 105 2.08 -9.92 -10.17
C PRO A 105 0.80 -9.54 -10.91
N ASP A 106 0.02 -10.49 -11.40
CA ASP A 106 -1.25 -10.22 -12.08
C ASP A 106 -2.29 -9.62 -11.12
N THR A 107 -2.33 -10.11 -9.88
CA THR A 107 -3.19 -9.55 -8.83
C THR A 107 -2.75 -8.13 -8.48
N GLN A 108 -1.46 -7.90 -8.34
CA GLN A 108 -0.86 -6.61 -8.01
C GLN A 108 -1.12 -5.55 -9.10
N ARG A 109 -1.00 -5.94 -10.39
CA ARG A 109 -1.39 -5.07 -11.52
C ARG A 109 -2.84 -4.64 -11.44
N LYS A 110 -3.76 -5.58 -11.20
CA LYS A 110 -5.18 -5.26 -11.06
C LYS A 110 -5.42 -4.29 -9.91
N ILE A 111 -4.75 -4.48 -8.77
CA ILE A 111 -4.93 -3.62 -7.59
C ILE A 111 -4.40 -2.21 -7.86
N ILE A 112 -3.20 -2.04 -8.41
CA ILE A 112 -2.63 -0.71 -8.63
C ILE A 112 -3.42 0.06 -9.70
N ASN A 113 -3.87 -0.61 -10.78
CA ASN A 113 -4.69 0.00 -11.81
C ASN A 113 -6.05 0.43 -11.27
N ASN A 114 -6.69 -0.41 -10.46
CA ASN A 114 -7.93 -0.07 -9.80
C ASN A 114 -7.76 1.07 -8.78
N ALA A 115 -6.66 1.08 -8.04
CA ALA A 115 -6.33 2.12 -7.07
C ALA A 115 -6.21 3.52 -7.70
N ALA A 116 -5.70 3.60 -8.92
CA ALA A 116 -5.60 4.85 -9.69
C ALA A 116 -6.94 5.55 -9.89
N GLU A 117 -8.03 4.75 -9.98
CA GLU A 117 -9.39 5.26 -10.12
C GLU A 117 -9.86 6.03 -8.89
N TYR A 118 -9.34 5.73 -7.70
CA TYR A 118 -9.73 6.42 -6.47
C TYR A 118 -8.89 7.66 -6.16
N VAL A 119 -7.80 7.90 -6.90
CA VAL A 119 -6.94 9.07 -6.67
C VAL A 119 -7.58 10.32 -7.29
N LYS A 120 -7.73 11.40 -6.50
CA LYS A 120 -8.13 12.72 -6.99
C LYS A 120 -7.02 13.32 -7.89
N PRO A 121 -7.35 14.22 -8.84
CA PRO A 121 -6.35 15.08 -9.45
C PRO A 121 -5.51 15.79 -8.38
N GLY A 122 -4.19 15.77 -8.52
CA GLY A 122 -3.24 16.27 -7.51
C GLY A 122 -2.99 15.32 -6.33
N GLY A 123 -3.76 14.23 -6.21
CA GLY A 123 -3.63 13.23 -5.15
C GLY A 123 -2.41 12.32 -5.33
N THR A 124 -2.14 11.51 -4.31
CA THR A 124 -0.97 10.62 -4.24
C THR A 124 -1.40 9.16 -4.18
N LEU A 125 -0.76 8.32 -4.98
CA LEU A 125 -0.82 6.87 -4.92
C LEU A 125 0.48 6.33 -4.33
N VAL A 126 0.38 5.49 -3.30
CA VAL A 126 1.51 4.78 -2.71
C VAL A 126 1.32 3.29 -2.95
N TYR A 127 2.26 2.68 -3.64
CA TYR A 127 2.35 1.24 -3.82
C TYR A 127 3.44 0.67 -2.92
N SER A 128 3.16 -0.40 -2.20
CA SER A 128 4.14 -1.03 -1.32
C SER A 128 3.98 -2.55 -1.22
N THR A 129 5.09 -3.22 -0.91
CA THR A 129 5.17 -4.67 -0.69
C THR A 129 6.18 -5.00 0.41
N CYS A 130 6.01 -6.14 1.06
CA CYS A 130 7.03 -6.73 1.94
C CYS A 130 7.89 -7.78 1.22
N THR A 131 8.14 -7.59 -0.09
CA THR A 131 9.02 -8.45 -0.88
C THR A 131 10.18 -7.67 -1.48
N VAL A 132 11.22 -8.38 -1.88
CA VAL A 132 12.39 -7.85 -2.62
C VAL A 132 12.38 -8.30 -4.08
N SER A 133 11.30 -8.92 -4.53
CA SER A 133 11.13 -9.40 -5.89
C SER A 133 10.91 -8.25 -6.85
N ARG A 134 11.77 -8.10 -7.85
CA ARG A 134 11.64 -7.08 -8.88
C ARG A 134 10.33 -7.20 -9.66
N THR A 135 9.90 -8.43 -9.95
CA THR A 135 8.65 -8.69 -10.71
C THR A 135 7.39 -8.25 -9.98
N GLU A 136 7.43 -8.18 -8.65
CA GLU A 136 6.34 -7.70 -7.80
C GLU A 136 6.47 -6.21 -7.46
N ASN A 137 7.62 -5.60 -7.73
CA ASN A 137 7.99 -4.25 -7.33
C ASN A 137 8.19 -3.33 -8.54
N ASP A 138 9.43 -3.24 -9.03
CA ASP A 138 9.82 -2.32 -10.11
C ASP A 138 9.01 -2.56 -11.37
N ASP A 139 8.86 -3.81 -11.79
CA ASP A 139 8.19 -4.15 -13.04
C ASP A 139 6.70 -3.74 -13.02
N ILE A 140 6.01 -3.89 -11.85
CA ILE A 140 4.62 -3.43 -11.68
C ILE A 140 4.52 -1.91 -11.81
N VAL A 141 5.40 -1.16 -11.13
CA VAL A 141 5.35 0.31 -11.14
C VAL A 141 5.75 0.87 -12.49
N ASP A 142 6.75 0.26 -13.16
CA ASP A 142 7.20 0.71 -14.48
C ASP A 142 6.15 0.44 -15.58
N GLU A 143 5.42 -0.67 -15.49
CA GLU A 143 4.30 -0.99 -16.38
C GLU A 143 3.14 -0.01 -16.14
N PHE A 144 2.76 0.21 -14.88
CA PHE A 144 1.73 1.18 -14.51
C PHE A 144 2.02 2.58 -15.08
N LEU A 145 3.24 3.10 -14.93
CA LEU A 145 3.60 4.43 -15.45
C LEU A 145 3.61 4.52 -16.97
N LYS A 146 3.76 3.42 -17.69
CA LYS A 146 3.63 3.39 -19.16
C LYS A 146 2.17 3.48 -19.61
N GLU A 147 1.27 2.90 -18.82
CA GLU A 147 -0.16 2.85 -19.14
C GLU A 147 -0.92 4.09 -18.65
N HIS A 148 -0.44 4.73 -17.57
CA HIS A 148 -1.07 5.86 -16.90
C HIS A 148 -0.28 7.15 -17.07
N SER A 149 -0.40 7.81 -18.22
CA SER A 149 0.28 9.09 -18.52
C SER A 149 -0.18 10.27 -17.64
N ASP A 150 -1.28 10.09 -16.88
CA ASP A 150 -1.81 11.03 -15.90
C ASP A 150 -1.14 10.89 -14.51
N PHE A 151 -0.20 9.94 -14.35
CA PHE A 151 0.60 9.80 -13.14
C PHE A 151 2.07 10.12 -13.38
N VAL A 152 2.69 10.78 -12.41
CA VAL A 152 4.13 11.11 -12.42
C VAL A 152 4.81 10.62 -11.13
N PRO A 153 6.09 10.21 -11.20
CA PRO A 153 6.89 9.88 -10.04
C PRO A 153 7.05 11.06 -9.07
N VAL A 154 7.02 10.78 -7.75
CA VAL A 154 7.29 11.77 -6.69
C VAL A 154 8.43 11.27 -5.82
N VAL A 155 9.56 11.96 -5.86
CA VAL A 155 10.69 11.66 -4.98
C VAL A 155 10.31 11.99 -3.54
N VAL A 156 10.47 11.02 -2.65
CA VAL A 156 10.21 11.18 -1.21
C VAL A 156 11.52 11.01 -0.44
N PRO A 157 11.91 12.03 0.36
CA PRO A 157 13.08 11.93 1.23
C PRO A 157 12.84 10.85 2.29
N LEU A 158 13.69 9.83 2.32
CA LEU A 158 13.61 8.76 3.32
C LEU A 158 14.43 9.05 4.57
N ASN A 159 15.37 9.99 4.50
CA ASN A 159 16.30 10.34 5.60
C ASN A 159 17.04 9.12 6.19
N ILE A 160 17.30 8.10 5.35
CA ILE A 160 18.04 6.89 5.75
C ILE A 160 19.48 7.04 5.27
N LYS A 161 20.42 7.00 6.21
CA LYS A 161 21.86 7.14 5.90
C LYS A 161 22.32 6.06 4.91
N GLY A 162 22.93 6.50 3.81
CA GLY A 162 23.46 5.61 2.77
C GLY A 162 22.44 5.22 1.67
N LEU A 163 21.23 5.72 1.76
CA LEU A 163 20.23 5.56 0.71
C LEU A 163 19.92 6.91 0.06
N GLU A 164 19.94 6.95 -1.27
CA GLU A 164 19.55 8.15 -2.04
C GLU A 164 18.01 8.29 -2.08
N ASP A 165 17.53 9.52 -2.15
CA ASP A 165 16.11 9.80 -2.31
C ASP A 165 15.62 9.33 -3.68
N SER A 166 14.46 8.66 -3.71
CA SER A 166 13.86 8.11 -4.93
C SER A 166 12.34 8.05 -4.82
N TYR A 167 11.67 8.02 -5.97
CA TYR A 167 10.22 7.81 -6.02
C TYR A 167 9.84 6.33 -5.83
N LYS A 168 10.74 5.40 -6.13
CA LYS A 168 10.59 3.97 -5.85
C LYS A 168 11.88 3.40 -5.28
N ARG A 169 11.76 2.46 -4.35
CA ARG A 169 12.92 1.87 -3.69
C ARG A 169 12.61 0.50 -3.10
N THR A 170 13.52 -0.43 -3.35
CA THR A 170 13.65 -1.66 -2.57
C THR A 170 14.65 -1.41 -1.44
N MET A 171 14.21 -1.51 -0.20
CA MET A 171 15.06 -1.52 0.99
C MET A 171 15.41 -2.96 1.31
N LEU A 172 16.69 -3.29 1.33
CA LEU A 172 17.14 -4.62 1.71
C LEU A 172 17.37 -4.71 3.22
N PRO A 173 17.30 -5.90 3.82
CA PRO A 173 17.57 -6.08 5.25
C PRO A 173 18.93 -5.55 5.72
N CYS A 174 19.94 -5.58 4.84
CA CYS A 174 21.27 -5.03 5.13
C CYS A 174 21.32 -3.49 5.12
N ASP A 175 20.42 -2.83 4.39
CA ASP A 175 20.41 -1.38 4.28
C ASP A 175 19.81 -0.71 5.52
N VAL A 176 18.81 -1.36 6.13
CA VAL A 176 17.98 -0.75 7.20
C VAL A 176 18.05 -1.50 8.53
N ASN A 177 18.87 -2.54 8.63
CA ASN A 177 18.90 -3.46 9.79
C ASN A 177 17.49 -3.94 10.19
N GLY A 178 16.66 -4.22 9.21
CA GLY A 178 15.24 -4.53 9.36
C GLY A 178 14.77 -5.61 8.41
N ASP A 179 13.53 -5.51 7.98
CA ASP A 179 12.95 -6.35 6.94
C ASP A 179 13.13 -5.72 5.56
N GLY A 180 13.11 -6.57 4.53
CA GLY A 180 13.05 -6.10 3.15
C GLY A 180 11.66 -5.54 2.83
N PHE A 181 11.64 -4.37 2.17
CA PHE A 181 10.42 -3.67 1.84
C PHE A 181 10.57 -2.86 0.56
N PHE A 182 9.50 -2.73 -0.20
CA PHE A 182 9.47 -1.86 -1.38
C PHE A 182 8.38 -0.80 -1.22
N THR A 183 8.66 0.40 -1.72
CA THR A 183 7.67 1.47 -1.82
C THR A 183 7.88 2.27 -3.09
N ALA A 184 6.79 2.73 -3.69
CA ALA A 184 6.77 3.71 -4.77
C ALA A 184 5.71 4.77 -4.51
N THR A 185 6.02 6.03 -4.83
CA THR A 185 5.12 7.18 -4.65
C THR A 185 4.88 7.86 -5.97
N LEU A 186 3.62 7.98 -6.34
CA LEU A 186 3.16 8.53 -7.61
C LEU A 186 2.12 9.62 -7.34
N ARG A 187 2.04 10.64 -8.20
CA ARG A 187 1.04 11.71 -8.13
C ARG A 187 0.19 11.73 -9.39
N LYS A 188 -1.11 11.83 -9.23
CA LYS A 188 -2.04 12.07 -10.33
C LYS A 188 -2.01 13.55 -10.71
N VAL A 189 -1.74 13.87 -11.99
CA VAL A 189 -1.59 15.26 -12.46
C VAL A 189 -2.83 15.80 -13.15
N LYS A 190 -3.77 14.91 -13.55
CA LYS A 190 -5.02 15.28 -14.23
C LYS A 190 -6.21 14.51 -13.67
#